data_2128555f45eea9dea391b7ff5a0ef6da
#
_entry.id   2128555f45eea9dea391b7ff5a0ef6da
#
_cell.length_a   1.000
_cell.length_b   1.000
_cell.length_c   1.000
_cell.angle_alpha   90.00
_cell.angle_beta   90.00
_cell.angle_gamma   90.00
#
_symmetry.space_group_name_H-M   'P 1'
#
loop_
_entity.id
_entity.type
_entity.pdbx_description
1 polymer ?
#
loop_
_entity_poly.entity_id
_entity_poly.type
_entity_poly.pdbx_seq_one_letter_code
_entity_poly.pdbx_strand_id
1 'polypeptide(L)'
;MQKPRLEKLSRLITSAIACGLLAAGTTTIAQSNADSTSEARQCSDRTIMGGYGFSSEGLVIPAPGVTLPFRSVGTTHFDGKGNFVFLEHTVVNGTSLESGWTRSTGTYSVNADCTGMLTINTPDSPVPIQVSFVVVKGGGEVRGVGNSNAISTEWIRLRDGERDRD
;
A
#
# COMPACT_ATOMS: atom_id res chain seq x y z
N MET A 1 -36.05 -23.01 16.48
CA MET A 1 -35.73 -24.13 17.37
C MET A 1 -34.32 -23.96 17.90
N GLN A 2 -34.32 -23.76 19.21
CA GLN A 2 -33.34 -24.00 20.27
C GLN A 2 -31.95 -23.33 20.19
N LYS A 3 -31.83 -22.29 21.06
CA LYS A 3 -30.57 -21.83 21.66
C LYS A 3 -30.17 -22.76 22.81
N PRO A 4 -28.89 -22.98 23.07
CA PRO A 4 -28.45 -23.37 24.39
C PRO A 4 -27.90 -22.16 25.18
N ARG A 5 -28.37 -22.10 26.43
CA ARG A 5 -27.90 -21.28 27.55
C ARG A 5 -26.50 -21.72 27.96
N LEU A 6 -25.64 -20.76 28.25
CA LEU A 6 -24.42 -21.02 29.06
C LEU A 6 -24.65 -20.52 30.49
N GLU A 7 -24.54 -21.45 31.40
CA GLU A 7 -24.65 -21.26 32.85
C GLU A 7 -23.35 -20.66 33.43
N LYS A 8 -23.60 -19.82 34.41
CA LYS A 8 -22.59 -19.25 35.34
C LYS A 8 -22.00 -20.35 36.21
N LEU A 9 -20.71 -20.36 36.40
CA LEU A 9 -20.03 -20.98 37.55
C LEU A 9 -19.15 -19.94 38.27
N SER A 10 -19.74 -19.47 39.38
CA SER A 10 -19.07 -18.75 40.46
C SER A 10 -18.31 -19.77 41.30
N ARG A 11 -17.05 -19.55 41.57
CA ARG A 11 -16.38 -20.14 42.73
C ARG A 11 -15.55 -19.09 43.47
N LEU A 12 -16.11 -18.68 44.59
CA LEU A 12 -15.41 -18.07 45.72
C LEU A 12 -14.43 -19.07 46.31
N ILE A 13 -13.20 -18.66 46.50
CA ILE A 13 -12.31 -19.27 47.50
C ILE A 13 -11.71 -18.15 48.31
N THR A 14 -12.21 -18.08 49.55
CA THR A 14 -11.66 -17.32 50.68
C THR A 14 -10.60 -18.16 51.36
N SER A 15 -9.42 -17.64 51.61
CA SER A 15 -8.56 -18.10 52.72
C SER A 15 -7.66 -16.97 53.19
N ALA A 16 -7.78 -16.74 54.47
CA ALA A 16 -7.04 -15.76 55.26
C ALA A 16 -5.79 -16.36 55.92
N ILE A 17 -4.98 -15.46 56.53
CA ILE A 17 -3.94 -15.67 57.55
C ILE A 17 -2.53 -15.87 56.99
N ALA A 18 -1.49 -15.12 57.35
CA ALA A 18 -1.07 -14.61 58.65
C ALA A 18 0.05 -13.55 58.47
N CYS A 19 0.19 -12.73 59.52
CA CYS A 19 1.23 -11.76 59.80
C CYS A 19 2.68 -12.26 59.67
N GLY A 20 3.55 -11.39 59.15
CA GLY A 20 4.99 -11.46 59.27
C GLY A 20 5.62 -10.11 58.97
N LEU A 21 5.85 -9.26 60.00
CA LEU A 21 6.66 -8.04 59.89
C LEU A 21 8.13 -8.44 59.73
N LEU A 22 8.71 -8.08 58.58
CA LEU A 22 10.15 -7.93 58.42
C LEU A 22 10.38 -6.68 57.55
N ALA A 23 10.92 -5.66 58.21
CA ALA A 23 11.41 -4.45 57.56
C ALA A 23 12.69 -4.82 56.80
N ALA A 24 12.66 -4.67 55.48
CA ALA A 24 13.86 -4.66 54.65
C ALA A 24 13.63 -3.73 53.46
N GLY A 25 14.60 -2.90 53.25
CA GLY A 25 14.61 -1.73 52.36
C GLY A 25 14.00 -1.93 51.02
N THR A 26 13.08 -1.05 50.66
CA THR A 26 12.52 -0.91 49.31
C THR A 26 13.52 -0.21 48.39
N THR A 27 14.35 -0.97 47.71
CA THR A 27 14.91 -0.47 46.46
C THR A 27 13.78 -0.44 45.42
N THR A 28 13.16 0.70 45.23
CA THR A 28 12.30 0.96 44.11
C THR A 28 13.15 0.92 42.85
N ILE A 29 13.19 -0.24 42.19
CA ILE A 29 13.61 -0.32 40.81
C ILE A 29 12.48 0.36 40.05
N ALA A 30 12.72 1.61 39.62
CA ALA A 30 11.89 2.25 38.60
C ALA A 30 12.01 1.38 37.37
N GLN A 31 11.03 0.49 37.14
CA GLN A 31 10.77 -0.09 35.85
C GLN A 31 10.30 1.09 34.97
N SER A 32 11.23 1.69 34.24
CA SER A 32 10.92 2.47 33.08
C SER A 32 10.29 1.48 32.09
N ASN A 33 8.95 1.37 32.13
CA ASN A 33 8.19 0.88 31.02
C ASN A 33 8.45 1.88 29.88
N ALA A 34 9.52 1.65 29.14
CA ALA A 34 9.65 2.17 27.80
C ALA A 34 8.53 1.48 27.00
N ASP A 35 7.34 2.05 27.11
CA ASP A 35 6.24 1.78 26.21
C ASP A 35 6.69 2.31 24.84
N SER A 36 7.48 1.47 24.17
CA SER A 36 7.79 1.64 22.75
C SER A 36 6.51 1.30 22.00
N THR A 37 5.47 2.12 22.16
CA THR A 37 4.49 2.27 21.13
C THR A 37 5.26 2.83 19.94
N SER A 38 5.78 1.92 19.13
CA SER A 38 6.14 2.21 17.76
C SER A 38 4.87 2.81 17.15
N GLU A 39 4.76 4.15 17.17
CA GLU A 39 3.76 4.84 16.37
C GLU A 39 3.97 4.33 14.95
N ALA A 40 3.07 3.43 14.54
CA ALA A 40 3.06 2.93 13.18
C ALA A 40 3.01 4.16 12.30
N ARG A 41 4.12 4.42 11.58
CA ARG A 41 4.28 5.63 10.76
C ARG A 41 3.14 5.64 9.75
N GLN A 42 2.16 6.54 9.97
CA GLN A 42 0.99 6.66 9.10
C GLN A 42 1.43 7.11 7.71
N CYS A 43 0.89 6.48 6.69
CA CYS A 43 1.11 6.88 5.32
C CYS A 43 0.27 8.10 4.94
N SER A 44 0.68 8.78 3.89
CA SER A 44 -0.01 9.90 3.27
C SER A 44 0.48 10.05 1.82
N ASP A 45 -0.11 10.93 1.05
CA ASP A 45 0.30 11.22 -0.34
C ASP A 45 1.80 11.58 -0.44
N ARG A 46 2.35 12.22 0.60
CA ARG A 46 3.78 12.53 0.67
C ARG A 46 4.68 11.32 0.82
N THR A 47 4.16 10.19 1.30
CA THR A 47 4.94 8.97 1.48
C THR A 47 5.49 8.45 0.16
N ILE A 48 4.76 8.66 -0.93
CA ILE A 48 5.18 8.24 -2.27
C ILE A 48 5.60 9.41 -3.17
N MET A 49 5.82 10.62 -2.63
CA MET A 49 6.30 11.76 -3.41
C MET A 49 7.64 11.44 -4.07
N GLY A 50 7.79 11.78 -5.38
CA GLY A 50 9.02 11.63 -6.15
C GLY A 50 8.89 10.76 -7.40
N GLY A 51 10.02 10.39 -7.98
CA GLY A 51 10.13 9.60 -9.21
C GLY A 51 10.18 8.10 -8.94
N TYR A 52 9.51 7.33 -9.80
CA TYR A 52 9.47 5.87 -9.78
C TYR A 52 9.64 5.31 -11.19
N GLY A 53 10.38 4.22 -11.33
CA GLY A 53 10.28 3.33 -12.47
C GLY A 53 9.16 2.32 -12.20
N PHE A 54 8.41 1.92 -13.21
CA PHE A 54 7.37 0.91 -13.04
C PHE A 54 7.38 -0.14 -14.15
N SER A 55 6.83 -1.30 -13.82
CA SER A 55 6.43 -2.33 -14.76
C SER A 55 5.02 -2.81 -14.43
N SER A 56 4.25 -3.07 -15.49
CA SER A 56 2.90 -3.62 -15.38
C SER A 56 2.76 -4.85 -16.27
N GLU A 57 2.06 -5.85 -15.76
CA GLU A 57 1.80 -7.07 -16.49
C GLU A 57 0.43 -7.67 -16.16
N GLY A 58 -0.13 -8.40 -17.12
CA GLY A 58 -1.39 -9.09 -16.91
C GLY A 58 -2.21 -9.26 -18.18
N LEU A 59 -3.51 -9.11 -18.01
CA LEU A 59 -4.50 -9.26 -19.08
C LEU A 59 -5.44 -8.04 -19.10
N VAL A 60 -5.62 -7.43 -20.26
CA VAL A 60 -6.77 -6.54 -20.51
C VAL A 60 -7.97 -7.39 -20.90
N ILE A 61 -9.15 -6.95 -20.46
CA ILE A 61 -10.45 -7.62 -20.69
C ILE A 61 -11.35 -6.65 -21.46
N PRO A 62 -11.19 -6.56 -22.78
CA PRO A 62 -11.93 -5.59 -23.58
C PRO A 62 -13.43 -5.94 -23.72
N ALA A 63 -13.80 -7.19 -23.52
CA ALA A 63 -15.18 -7.68 -23.53
C ALA A 63 -15.29 -8.97 -22.72
N PRO A 64 -16.49 -9.37 -22.25
CA PRO A 64 -16.70 -10.64 -21.57
C PRO A 64 -16.13 -11.82 -22.35
N GLY A 65 -15.28 -12.61 -21.72
CA GLY A 65 -14.64 -13.80 -22.32
C GLY A 65 -13.46 -13.51 -23.26
N VAL A 66 -13.09 -12.23 -23.46
CA VAL A 66 -11.93 -11.85 -24.28
C VAL A 66 -10.82 -11.35 -23.37
N THR A 67 -9.66 -11.95 -23.45
CA THR A 67 -8.46 -11.53 -22.69
C THR A 67 -7.28 -11.35 -23.62
N LEU A 68 -6.53 -10.27 -23.46
CA LEU A 68 -5.34 -9.96 -24.24
C LEU A 68 -4.15 -9.76 -23.31
N PRO A 69 -3.00 -10.40 -23.56
CA PRO A 69 -1.77 -10.17 -22.82
C PRO A 69 -1.37 -8.69 -22.85
N PHE A 70 -0.99 -8.16 -21.68
CA PHE A 70 -0.60 -6.78 -21.48
C PHE A 70 0.78 -6.70 -20.83
N ARG A 71 1.61 -5.80 -21.31
CA ARG A 71 2.89 -5.41 -20.69
C ARG A 71 3.08 -3.91 -20.86
N SER A 72 3.53 -3.25 -19.80
CA SER A 72 3.92 -1.85 -19.86
C SER A 72 5.11 -1.58 -18.96
N VAL A 73 5.94 -0.65 -19.37
CA VAL A 73 7.05 -0.11 -18.55
C VAL A 73 7.08 1.40 -18.67
N GLY A 74 7.62 2.06 -17.65
CA GLY A 74 7.74 3.51 -17.72
C GLY A 74 8.21 4.16 -16.44
N THR A 75 7.98 5.47 -16.37
CA THR A 75 8.28 6.29 -15.20
C THR A 75 7.04 7.02 -14.72
N THR A 76 6.93 7.18 -13.40
CA THR A 76 5.87 7.96 -12.74
C THR A 76 6.51 9.00 -11.84
N HIS A 77 5.95 10.21 -11.82
CA HIS A 77 6.31 11.23 -10.85
C HIS A 77 5.08 11.63 -10.04
N PHE A 78 5.11 11.35 -8.74
CA PHE A 78 4.07 11.74 -7.76
C PHE A 78 4.45 13.08 -7.11
N ASP A 79 3.54 14.05 -7.08
CA ASP A 79 3.78 15.41 -6.55
C ASP A 79 3.68 15.54 -5.02
N GLY A 80 3.25 14.48 -4.33
CA GLY A 80 2.97 14.49 -2.89
C GLY A 80 1.73 15.24 -2.47
N LYS A 81 0.88 15.64 -3.43
CA LYS A 81 -0.35 16.42 -3.24
C LYS A 81 -1.56 15.80 -3.93
N GLY A 82 -1.44 14.54 -4.34
CA GLY A 82 -2.52 13.80 -4.96
C GLY A 82 -2.54 13.82 -6.50
N ASN A 83 -1.51 14.37 -7.17
CA ASN A 83 -1.41 14.32 -8.62
C ASN A 83 -0.15 13.59 -9.06
N PHE A 84 -0.20 12.99 -10.25
CA PHE A 84 0.95 12.37 -10.88
C PHE A 84 0.94 12.56 -12.39
N VAL A 85 2.13 12.41 -12.95
CA VAL A 85 2.34 12.24 -14.39
C VAL A 85 3.12 10.97 -14.60
N PHE A 86 2.84 10.25 -15.70
CA PHE A 86 3.68 9.14 -16.08
C PHE A 86 3.92 9.09 -17.60
N LEU A 87 5.00 8.43 -17.96
CA LEU A 87 5.40 8.17 -19.32
C LEU A 87 5.53 6.66 -19.45
N GLU A 88 4.82 6.06 -20.39
CA GLU A 88 4.77 4.61 -20.55
C GLU A 88 4.96 4.17 -21.99
N HIS A 89 5.45 2.95 -22.15
CA HIS A 89 5.43 2.19 -23.38
C HIS A 89 4.67 0.88 -23.15
N THR A 90 3.60 0.69 -23.92
CA THR A 90 2.64 -0.41 -23.71
C THR A 90 2.58 -1.33 -24.92
N VAL A 91 2.50 -2.63 -24.64
CA VAL A 91 2.31 -3.69 -25.61
C VAL A 91 1.08 -4.52 -25.23
N VAL A 92 0.12 -4.64 -26.14
CA VAL A 92 -1.07 -5.47 -25.99
C VAL A 92 -1.08 -6.53 -27.08
N ASN A 93 -1.22 -7.78 -26.70
CA ASN A 93 -1.25 -8.94 -27.61
C ASN A 93 -0.07 -8.95 -28.62
N GLY A 94 1.12 -8.57 -28.15
CA GLY A 94 2.34 -8.53 -28.96
C GLY A 94 2.48 -7.29 -29.86
N THR A 95 1.51 -6.36 -29.81
CA THR A 95 1.54 -5.13 -30.61
C THR A 95 1.71 -3.92 -29.71
N SER A 96 2.65 -3.04 -30.03
CA SER A 96 2.80 -1.76 -29.35
C SER A 96 1.58 -0.90 -29.61
N LEU A 97 1.00 -0.31 -28.55
CA LEU A 97 0.01 0.74 -28.67
C LEU A 97 0.76 2.03 -28.99
N GLU A 98 0.33 2.71 -30.05
CA GLU A 98 0.96 3.93 -30.54
C GLU A 98 2.44 3.75 -30.94
N SER A 99 2.99 4.75 -31.56
CA SER A 99 4.36 4.76 -32.07
C SER A 99 5.34 5.33 -31.05
N GLY A 100 5.39 4.79 -29.83
CA GLY A 100 6.38 5.25 -28.87
C GLY A 100 5.87 5.39 -27.43
N TRP A 101 6.38 6.39 -26.75
CA TRP A 101 6.08 6.67 -25.35
C TRP A 101 4.84 7.55 -25.21
N THR A 102 3.82 7.07 -24.50
CA THR A 102 2.60 7.80 -24.20
C THR A 102 2.69 8.50 -22.86
N ARG A 103 2.35 9.79 -22.84
CA ARG A 103 2.28 10.58 -21.60
C ARG A 103 0.84 10.60 -21.10
N SER A 104 0.69 10.28 -19.83
CA SER A 104 -0.59 10.27 -19.12
C SER A 104 -0.51 11.04 -17.80
N THR A 105 -1.65 11.41 -17.26
CA THR A 105 -1.77 12.13 -15.98
C THR A 105 -2.82 11.48 -15.11
N GLY A 106 -2.87 11.84 -13.85
CA GLY A 106 -3.93 11.36 -12.97
C GLY A 106 -3.85 11.89 -11.57
N THR A 107 -4.74 11.36 -10.75
CA THR A 107 -4.81 11.67 -9.32
C THR A 107 -4.63 10.42 -8.48
N TYR A 108 -4.17 10.58 -7.26
CA TYR A 108 -4.03 9.49 -6.30
C TYR A 108 -4.35 9.95 -4.87
N SER A 109 -4.61 8.99 -4.00
CA SER A 109 -4.73 9.21 -2.57
C SER A 109 -4.13 8.04 -1.80
N VAL A 110 -3.42 8.33 -0.71
CA VAL A 110 -2.83 7.35 0.20
C VAL A 110 -3.50 7.45 1.56
N ASN A 111 -4.10 6.37 2.02
CA ASN A 111 -4.70 6.24 3.34
C ASN A 111 -3.63 6.08 4.43
N ALA A 112 -4.00 6.35 5.68
CA ALA A 112 -3.12 6.21 6.84
C ALA A 112 -2.59 4.77 7.05
N ASP A 113 -3.33 3.76 6.60
CA ASP A 113 -2.97 2.33 6.62
C ASP A 113 -2.06 1.90 5.46
N CYS A 114 -1.59 2.85 4.66
CA CYS A 114 -0.74 2.63 3.48
C CYS A 114 -1.44 1.98 2.29
N THR A 115 -2.75 1.81 2.30
CA THR A 115 -3.53 1.50 1.10
C THR A 115 -3.80 2.78 0.30
N GLY A 116 -4.17 2.65 -0.96
CA GLY A 116 -4.50 3.82 -1.77
C GLY A 116 -5.18 3.48 -3.08
N MET A 117 -5.55 4.52 -3.80
CA MET A 117 -6.12 4.43 -5.13
C MET A 117 -5.51 5.49 -6.03
N LEU A 118 -5.31 5.15 -7.28
CA LEU A 118 -4.98 6.12 -8.33
C LEU A 118 -5.97 6.00 -9.49
N THR A 119 -6.18 7.13 -10.16
CA THR A 119 -7.02 7.25 -11.35
C THR A 119 -6.18 7.81 -12.48
N ILE A 120 -6.04 7.05 -13.55
CA ILE A 120 -5.20 7.36 -14.71
C ILE A 120 -6.08 7.89 -15.82
N ASN A 121 -5.69 9.03 -16.39
CA ASN A 121 -6.25 9.59 -17.63
C ASN A 121 -5.20 9.42 -18.73
N THR A 122 -5.44 8.51 -19.65
CA THR A 122 -4.56 8.21 -20.79
C THR A 122 -5.28 8.47 -22.11
N PRO A 123 -4.58 8.94 -23.16
CA PRO A 123 -5.15 9.05 -24.50
C PRO A 123 -5.66 7.72 -25.06
N ASP A 124 -5.08 6.60 -24.59
CA ASP A 124 -5.38 5.25 -25.08
C ASP A 124 -6.66 4.65 -24.49
N SER A 125 -7.33 5.35 -23.55
CA SER A 125 -8.59 4.90 -22.95
C SER A 125 -9.62 6.03 -22.88
N PRO A 126 -10.85 5.80 -23.39
CA PRO A 126 -11.92 6.78 -23.30
C PRO A 126 -12.48 6.96 -21.88
N VAL A 127 -12.14 6.06 -20.96
CA VAL A 127 -12.57 6.10 -19.57
C VAL A 127 -11.35 6.05 -18.65
N PRO A 128 -11.38 6.74 -17.51
CA PRO A 128 -10.29 6.68 -16.54
C PRO A 128 -10.04 5.26 -16.03
N ILE A 129 -8.76 4.89 -15.90
CA ILE A 129 -8.34 3.58 -15.37
C ILE A 129 -8.11 3.74 -13.87
N GLN A 130 -8.72 2.88 -13.07
CA GLN A 130 -8.53 2.86 -11.62
C GLN A 130 -7.62 1.72 -11.20
N VAL A 131 -6.71 2.01 -10.27
CA VAL A 131 -5.77 1.04 -9.69
C VAL A 131 -5.80 1.18 -8.17
N SER A 132 -6.07 0.10 -7.48
CA SER A 132 -5.88 -0.01 -6.03
C SER A 132 -4.45 -0.41 -5.74
N PHE A 133 -3.84 0.19 -4.71
CA PHE A 133 -2.44 -0.08 -4.40
C PHE A 133 -2.15 -0.13 -2.90
N VAL A 134 -0.98 -0.65 -2.55
CA VAL A 134 -0.39 -0.61 -1.21
C VAL A 134 1.03 -0.05 -1.29
N VAL A 135 1.35 0.82 -0.33
CA VAL A 135 2.69 1.38 -0.17
C VAL A 135 3.51 0.45 0.72
N VAL A 136 4.66 0.03 0.27
CA VAL A 136 5.58 -0.85 1.01
C VAL A 136 6.97 -0.22 1.11
N LYS A 137 7.81 -0.78 1.96
CA LYS A 137 9.19 -0.29 2.19
C LYS A 137 9.28 1.22 2.48
N GLY A 138 8.28 1.75 3.22
CA GLY A 138 8.24 3.17 3.59
C GLY A 138 8.15 4.13 2.39
N GLY A 139 7.51 3.72 1.30
CA GLY A 139 7.41 4.49 0.05
C GLY A 139 8.53 4.20 -0.95
N GLY A 140 9.43 3.27 -0.66
CA GLY A 140 10.43 2.80 -1.63
C GLY A 140 9.85 1.95 -2.75
N GLU A 141 8.68 1.37 -2.50
CA GLU A 141 7.98 0.50 -3.44
C GLU A 141 6.46 0.68 -3.29
N VAL A 142 5.74 0.59 -4.38
CA VAL A 142 4.26 0.59 -4.42
C VAL A 142 3.82 -0.59 -5.28
N ARG A 143 2.81 -1.34 -4.83
CA ARG A 143 2.23 -2.46 -5.58
C ARG A 143 0.76 -2.25 -5.80
N GLY A 144 0.30 -2.40 -7.03
CA GLY A 144 -1.08 -2.14 -7.39
C GLY A 144 -1.69 -3.18 -8.30
N VAL A 145 -3.02 -3.17 -8.34
CA VAL A 145 -3.83 -3.97 -9.25
C VAL A 145 -4.89 -3.09 -9.91
N GLY A 146 -5.10 -3.30 -11.19
CA GLY A 146 -6.17 -2.64 -11.94
C GLY A 146 -7.54 -3.13 -11.48
N ASN A 147 -8.47 -2.20 -11.27
CA ASN A 147 -9.81 -2.53 -10.75
C ASN A 147 -10.75 -3.15 -11.80
N SER A 148 -10.43 -2.99 -13.09
CA SER A 148 -11.27 -3.46 -14.21
C SER A 148 -10.57 -4.50 -15.12
N ASN A 149 -9.29 -4.75 -14.89
CA ASN A 149 -8.45 -5.65 -15.67
C ASN A 149 -7.60 -6.52 -14.74
N ALA A 150 -7.16 -7.67 -15.21
CA ALA A 150 -6.26 -8.54 -14.45
C ALA A 150 -4.80 -8.09 -14.65
N ILE A 151 -4.49 -6.85 -14.26
CA ILE A 151 -3.16 -6.24 -14.42
C ILE A 151 -2.59 -5.94 -13.04
N SER A 152 -1.35 -6.37 -12.80
CA SER A 152 -0.54 -5.97 -11.65
C SER A 152 0.51 -4.96 -12.08
N THR A 153 0.85 -4.04 -11.18
CA THR A 153 1.88 -3.03 -11.40
C THR A 153 2.78 -2.93 -10.17
N GLU A 154 4.07 -2.83 -10.40
CA GLU A 154 5.06 -2.54 -9.39
C GLU A 154 5.78 -1.25 -9.73
N TRP A 155 5.86 -0.32 -8.75
CA TRP A 155 6.64 0.91 -8.82
C TRP A 155 7.80 0.83 -7.85
N ILE A 156 9.00 1.15 -8.31
CA ILE A 156 10.22 1.21 -7.51
C ILE A 156 10.76 2.63 -7.55
N ARG A 157 11.03 3.21 -6.37
CA ARG A 157 11.54 4.59 -6.27
C ARG A 157 12.90 4.71 -6.96
N LEU A 158 13.02 5.68 -7.85
CA LEU A 158 14.29 6.05 -8.47
C LEU A 158 15.15 6.79 -7.44
N ARG A 159 16.44 6.47 -7.42
CA ARG A 159 17.42 7.18 -6.58
C ARG A 159 17.81 8.50 -7.24
N ASP A 160 17.94 9.56 -6.46
CA ASP A 160 18.27 10.90 -6.98
C ASP A 160 19.67 10.99 -7.64
N GLY A 161 20.47 9.94 -7.66
CA GLY A 161 21.79 9.89 -8.27
C GLY A 161 21.86 9.27 -9.67
N GLU A 162 20.74 8.80 -10.23
CA GLU A 162 20.74 8.18 -11.57
C GLU A 162 20.43 9.16 -12.71
N ARG A 163 20.04 10.41 -12.39
CA ARG A 163 19.71 11.43 -13.39
C ARG A 163 20.87 12.25 -13.92
N ASP A 164 22.06 12.18 -13.30
CA ASP A 164 23.20 13.07 -13.61
C ASP A 164 24.38 12.32 -14.28
N ARG A 165 24.16 11.21 -14.97
CA ARG A 165 25.23 10.42 -15.60
C ARG A 165 25.11 10.24 -17.12
N ASP A 166 24.39 11.11 -17.79
CA ASP A 166 24.38 11.17 -19.26
C ASP A 166 24.95 12.49 -19.77
#